data_6eeb328cc02e9a0caa5d1d9fe5432c44
#
_entry.id   6eeb328cc02e9a0caa5d1d9fe5432c44
#
_cell.length_a   1.000
_cell.length_b   1.000
_cell.length_c   1.000
_cell.angle_alpha   90.00
_cell.angle_beta   90.00
_cell.angle_gamma   90.00
#
_symmetry.space_group_name_H-M   'P 1'
#
loop_
_entity.id
_entity.type
_entity.pdbx_description
1 polymer ?
#
loop_
_entity_poly.entity_id
_entity_poly.type
_entity_poly.pdbx_seq_one_letter_code
_entity_poly.pdbx_strand_id
1 'polypeptide(L)'
;MDNVAATIRVAPDVRFGRGVKLIAFVNLYGCEIGDDTKIGTFVEVQKGVRVGARCKISSHTFICEGVTIEDEVFVGHGVTFVNDRFPRATAASGALQTEADWSCQQTLIRRGASIGSGATILGGVTVGEKAIVGAGSVVTKDVPPGVIVAGNPARVRRNVGQTEIAS
;
A
#
# COMPACT_ATOMS: atom_id res chain seq x y z
N MET A 1 -31.79 -7.25 -3.52
CA MET A 1 -30.32 -7.10 -3.77
C MET A 1 -29.95 -5.63 -3.99
N ASP A 2 -30.45 -4.72 -3.18
CA ASP A 2 -30.56 -3.31 -3.60
C ASP A 2 -29.80 -2.33 -2.70
N ASN A 3 -28.56 -2.63 -2.25
CA ASN A 3 -27.80 -1.65 -1.48
C ASN A 3 -26.28 -1.71 -1.64
N VAL A 4 -25.77 -2.17 -2.78
CA VAL A 4 -24.32 -2.19 -3.05
C VAL A 4 -23.78 -0.77 -3.24
N ALA A 5 -24.57 0.13 -3.82
CA ALA A 5 -24.17 1.53 -4.06
C ALA A 5 -23.90 2.32 -2.78
N ALA A 6 -24.60 2.01 -1.67
CA ALA A 6 -24.40 2.71 -0.39
C ALA A 6 -23.12 2.28 0.36
N THR A 7 -22.43 1.23 -0.08
CA THR A 7 -21.26 0.68 0.58
C THR A 7 -19.94 0.97 -0.14
N ILE A 8 -20.00 1.69 -1.27
CA ILE A 8 -18.85 2.12 -2.05
C ILE A 8 -18.80 3.64 -2.01
N ARG A 9 -17.81 4.19 -1.32
CA ARG A 9 -17.55 5.62 -1.30
C ARG A 9 -16.38 5.94 -2.24
N VAL A 10 -16.71 6.56 -3.38
CA VAL A 10 -15.73 7.05 -4.36
C VAL A 10 -15.97 8.53 -4.56
N ALA A 11 -14.95 9.34 -4.28
CA ALA A 11 -15.01 10.77 -4.50
C ALA A 11 -14.95 11.11 -6.00
N PRO A 12 -15.52 12.24 -6.45
CA PRO A 12 -15.60 12.61 -7.87
C PRO A 12 -14.23 12.79 -8.55
N ASP A 13 -13.18 13.02 -7.78
CA ASP A 13 -11.81 13.26 -8.24
C ASP A 13 -10.98 11.97 -8.43
N VAL A 14 -11.56 10.81 -8.17
CA VAL A 14 -10.89 9.51 -8.41
C VAL A 14 -10.87 9.19 -9.91
N ARG A 15 -9.71 8.79 -10.40
CA ARG A 15 -9.53 8.38 -11.79
C ARG A 15 -9.38 6.87 -11.90
N PHE A 16 -10.19 6.26 -12.75
CA PHE A 16 -10.14 4.83 -13.03
C PHE A 16 -9.69 4.54 -14.44
N GLY A 17 -8.82 3.54 -14.58
CA GLY A 17 -8.58 2.85 -15.83
C GLY A 17 -9.74 1.93 -16.22
N ARG A 18 -9.59 1.20 -17.33
CA ARG A 18 -10.58 0.25 -17.83
C ARG A 18 -10.58 -1.02 -16.97
N GLY A 19 -11.74 -1.64 -16.81
CA GLY A 19 -11.86 -2.95 -16.18
C GLY A 19 -11.58 -2.99 -14.68
N VAL A 20 -11.47 -1.85 -13.99
CA VAL A 20 -11.27 -1.78 -12.54
C VAL A 20 -12.44 -2.44 -11.82
N LYS A 21 -12.14 -3.28 -10.83
CA LYS A 21 -13.14 -3.99 -10.02
C LYS A 21 -13.05 -3.54 -8.56
N LEU A 22 -14.12 -2.96 -8.06
CA LEU A 22 -14.27 -2.60 -6.64
C LEU A 22 -15.17 -3.60 -5.94
N ILE A 23 -14.75 -4.06 -4.78
CA ILE A 23 -15.60 -4.84 -3.86
C ILE A 23 -16.19 -3.87 -2.84
N ALA A 24 -17.33 -4.21 -2.24
CA ALA A 24 -18.06 -3.33 -1.31
C ALA A 24 -17.21 -2.78 -0.15
N PHE A 25 -17.67 -1.71 0.48
CA PHE A 25 -17.07 -1.03 1.64
C PHE A 25 -15.68 -0.46 1.37
N VAL A 26 -15.47 0.15 0.20
CA VAL A 26 -14.25 0.89 -0.12
C VAL A 26 -14.43 2.39 0.12
N ASN A 27 -13.32 3.08 0.42
CA ASN A 27 -13.25 4.54 0.54
C ASN A 27 -12.08 5.05 -0.33
N LEU A 28 -12.40 5.68 -1.47
CA LEU A 28 -11.41 6.16 -2.44
C LEU A 28 -11.60 7.65 -2.67
N TYR A 29 -10.54 8.43 -2.61
CA TYR A 29 -10.56 9.88 -2.89
C TYR A 29 -9.21 10.39 -3.40
N GLY A 30 -9.24 11.27 -4.40
CA GLY A 30 -8.08 11.95 -4.96
C GLY A 30 -7.00 11.03 -5.52
N CYS A 31 -7.31 9.79 -5.90
CA CYS A 31 -6.35 8.77 -6.31
C CYS A 31 -6.56 8.32 -7.76
N GLU A 32 -5.57 7.60 -8.28
CA GLU A 32 -5.62 7.00 -9.62
C GLU A 32 -5.47 5.48 -9.51
N ILE A 33 -6.36 4.73 -10.17
CA ILE A 33 -6.35 3.27 -10.20
C ILE A 33 -6.26 2.81 -11.66
N GLY A 34 -5.19 2.10 -12.00
CA GLY A 34 -4.90 1.63 -13.36
C GLY A 34 -5.77 0.46 -13.83
N ASP A 35 -5.65 0.16 -15.12
CA ASP A 35 -6.44 -0.83 -15.86
C ASP A 35 -6.44 -2.21 -15.15
N ASP A 36 -7.58 -2.89 -15.16
CA ASP A 36 -7.78 -4.26 -14.67
C ASP A 36 -7.40 -4.51 -13.20
N THR A 37 -7.21 -3.45 -12.42
CA THR A 37 -6.88 -3.55 -10.99
C THR A 37 -8.11 -3.89 -10.17
N LYS A 38 -7.91 -4.77 -9.17
CA LYS A 38 -8.95 -5.19 -8.24
C LYS A 38 -8.69 -4.62 -6.85
N ILE A 39 -9.70 -3.93 -6.30
CA ILE A 39 -9.70 -3.40 -4.94
C ILE A 39 -10.65 -4.20 -4.07
N GLY A 40 -10.13 -4.80 -3.01
CA GLY A 40 -10.87 -5.60 -2.05
C GLY A 40 -11.77 -4.80 -1.13
N THR A 41 -12.53 -5.49 -0.28
CA THR A 41 -13.42 -4.85 0.69
C THR A 41 -12.67 -4.16 1.83
N PHE A 42 -13.23 -3.11 2.40
CA PHE A 42 -12.64 -2.30 3.48
C PHE A 42 -11.26 -1.71 3.13
N VAL A 43 -11.01 -1.44 1.85
CA VAL A 43 -9.80 -0.75 1.43
C VAL A 43 -10.04 0.76 1.43
N GLU A 44 -9.06 1.50 1.98
CA GLU A 44 -9.00 2.94 1.84
C GLU A 44 -7.79 3.34 1.00
N VAL A 45 -8.01 4.23 0.01
CA VAL A 45 -6.94 4.82 -0.81
C VAL A 45 -7.10 6.34 -0.80
N GLN A 46 -6.08 7.02 -0.32
CA GLN A 46 -6.08 8.46 -0.09
C GLN A 46 -5.65 9.27 -1.33
N LYS A 47 -5.81 10.60 -1.23
CA LYS A 47 -5.41 11.57 -2.25
C LYS A 47 -3.93 11.41 -2.65
N GLY A 48 -3.63 11.64 -3.91
CA GLY A 48 -2.27 11.59 -4.45
C GLY A 48 -1.70 10.18 -4.66
N VAL A 49 -2.39 9.13 -4.22
CA VAL A 49 -1.97 7.74 -4.45
C VAL A 49 -2.16 7.36 -5.91
N ARG A 50 -1.19 6.62 -6.44
CA ARG A 50 -1.29 5.97 -7.76
C ARG A 50 -1.13 4.47 -7.62
N VAL A 51 -2.10 3.74 -8.14
CA VAL A 51 -2.04 2.27 -8.26
C VAL A 51 -2.03 1.93 -9.74
N GLY A 52 -1.02 1.22 -10.19
CA GLY A 52 -0.83 0.79 -11.57
C GLY A 52 -1.86 -0.22 -12.05
N ALA A 53 -1.63 -0.74 -13.24
CA ALA A 53 -2.50 -1.70 -13.89
C ALA A 53 -2.30 -3.13 -13.36
N ARG A 54 -3.35 -3.96 -13.47
CA ARG A 54 -3.32 -5.39 -13.10
C ARG A 54 -2.86 -5.67 -11.67
N CYS A 55 -3.08 -4.72 -10.78
CA CYS A 55 -2.80 -4.87 -9.36
C CYS A 55 -3.93 -5.61 -8.64
N LYS A 56 -3.58 -6.20 -7.50
CA LYS A 56 -4.54 -6.84 -6.61
C LYS A 56 -4.32 -6.33 -5.19
N ILE A 57 -5.21 -5.45 -4.76
CA ILE A 57 -5.21 -4.89 -3.41
C ILE A 57 -6.23 -5.66 -2.58
N SER A 58 -5.77 -6.40 -1.59
CA SER A 58 -6.64 -7.23 -0.76
C SER A 58 -7.32 -6.43 0.34
N SER A 59 -8.33 -7.03 0.96
CA SER A 59 -9.19 -6.36 1.95
C SER A 59 -8.45 -5.81 3.17
N HIS A 60 -9.02 -4.77 3.78
CA HIS A 60 -8.52 -4.09 4.99
C HIS A 60 -7.16 -3.41 4.78
N THR A 61 -6.78 -3.12 3.55
CA THR A 61 -5.53 -2.41 3.24
C THR A 61 -5.76 -0.91 3.32
N PHE A 62 -4.84 -0.21 4.00
CA PHE A 62 -4.80 1.24 4.05
C PHE A 62 -3.63 1.77 3.24
N ILE A 63 -3.90 2.62 2.24
CA ILE A 63 -2.90 3.23 1.36
C ILE A 63 -2.99 4.75 1.52
N CYS A 64 -2.04 5.30 2.27
CA CYS A 64 -1.99 6.74 2.56
C CYS A 64 -1.37 7.54 1.42
N GLU A 65 -1.57 8.86 1.47
CA GLU A 65 -0.93 9.83 0.59
C GLU A 65 0.59 9.59 0.48
N GLY A 66 1.17 9.83 -0.70
CA GLY A 66 2.59 9.64 -0.99
C GLY A 66 2.96 8.24 -1.48
N VAL A 67 2.03 7.31 -1.57
CA VAL A 67 2.28 5.95 -2.06
C VAL A 67 2.07 5.87 -3.57
N THR A 68 3.06 5.28 -4.25
CA THR A 68 2.94 4.87 -5.65
C THR A 68 3.15 3.36 -5.74
N ILE A 69 2.20 2.67 -6.34
CA ILE A 69 2.23 1.24 -6.62
C ILE A 69 2.28 1.07 -8.13
N GLU A 70 3.35 0.48 -8.66
CA GLU A 70 3.47 0.19 -10.08
C GLU A 70 2.59 -0.99 -10.51
N ASP A 71 2.67 -1.41 -11.77
CA ASP A 71 1.84 -2.47 -12.33
C ASP A 71 2.12 -3.85 -11.70
N GLU A 72 1.11 -4.74 -11.77
CA GLU A 72 1.25 -6.16 -11.44
C GLU A 72 1.62 -6.44 -9.98
N VAL A 73 1.40 -5.48 -9.09
CA VAL A 73 1.69 -5.62 -7.66
C VAL A 73 0.55 -6.34 -6.94
N PHE A 74 0.95 -7.27 -6.08
CA PHE A 74 0.05 -7.88 -5.12
C PHE A 74 0.21 -7.24 -3.74
N VAL A 75 -0.89 -6.80 -3.14
CA VAL A 75 -0.94 -6.32 -1.75
C VAL A 75 -1.90 -7.21 -0.97
N GLY A 76 -1.38 -7.87 0.05
CA GLY A 76 -2.09 -8.78 0.92
C GLY A 76 -3.12 -8.09 1.80
N HIS A 77 -3.84 -8.88 2.60
CA HIS A 77 -4.87 -8.37 3.50
C HIS A 77 -4.26 -7.59 4.67
N GLY A 78 -4.91 -6.48 5.07
CA GLY A 78 -4.50 -5.73 6.26
C GLY A 78 -3.13 -5.08 6.17
N VAL A 79 -2.63 -4.82 4.97
CA VAL A 79 -1.37 -4.09 4.79
C VAL A 79 -1.60 -2.61 5.13
N THR A 80 -0.65 -2.03 5.86
CA THR A 80 -0.68 -0.61 6.25
C THR A 80 0.53 0.11 5.70
N PHE A 81 0.30 1.18 4.95
CA PHE A 81 1.34 2.13 4.57
C PHE A 81 1.35 3.31 5.54
N VAL A 82 2.55 3.77 5.87
CA VAL A 82 2.79 4.90 6.79
C VAL A 82 3.54 5.98 6.04
N ASN A 83 3.11 7.23 6.11
CA ASN A 83 3.72 8.36 5.42
C ASN A 83 4.32 9.44 6.35
N ASP A 84 4.11 9.29 7.66
CA ASP A 84 4.76 10.12 8.68
C ASP A 84 5.58 9.22 9.62
N ARG A 85 6.88 9.48 9.73
CA ARG A 85 7.78 8.69 10.59
C ARG A 85 7.74 9.13 12.06
N PHE A 86 7.28 10.34 12.32
CA PHE A 86 7.28 10.93 13.66
C PHE A 86 5.94 11.61 13.98
N PRO A 87 4.83 10.88 13.87
CA PRO A 87 3.50 11.47 14.00
C PRO A 87 3.29 12.09 15.37
N ARG A 88 2.67 13.26 15.38
CA ARG A 88 2.25 13.96 16.58
C ARG A 88 0.84 14.50 16.38
N ALA A 89 0.04 14.46 17.42
CA ALA A 89 -1.29 15.07 17.39
C ALA A 89 -1.21 16.58 17.51
N THR A 90 -0.21 17.10 18.24
CA THR A 90 -0.06 18.53 18.52
C THR A 90 1.34 19.01 18.23
N ALA A 91 1.45 20.28 17.83
CA ALA A 91 2.70 21.01 17.77
C ALA A 91 3.24 21.36 19.17
N ALA A 92 4.47 21.87 19.27
CA ALA A 92 5.07 22.29 20.54
C ALA A 92 4.26 23.37 21.28
N SER A 93 3.46 24.15 20.56
CA SER A 93 2.53 25.16 21.12
C SER A 93 1.31 24.57 21.81
N GLY A 94 1.05 23.24 21.68
CA GLY A 94 -0.17 22.58 22.15
C GLY A 94 -1.34 22.63 21.15
N ALA A 95 -1.23 23.37 20.06
CA ALA A 95 -2.23 23.39 18.99
C ALA A 95 -2.23 22.07 18.21
N LEU A 96 -3.38 21.64 17.66
CA LEU A 96 -3.46 20.48 16.75
C LEU A 96 -2.56 20.73 15.55
N GLN A 97 -1.80 19.70 15.15
CA GLN A 97 -1.03 19.74 13.91
C GLN A 97 -1.94 19.85 12.70
N THR A 98 -1.44 20.54 11.68
CA THR A 98 -2.06 20.71 10.37
C THR A 98 -1.19 20.07 9.28
N GLU A 99 -1.63 20.11 8.04
CA GLU A 99 -0.84 19.61 6.89
C GLU A 99 0.53 20.33 6.74
N ALA A 100 0.69 21.55 7.30
CA ALA A 100 1.93 22.31 7.25
C ALA A 100 2.98 21.86 8.28
N ASP A 101 2.59 21.05 9.26
CA ASP A 101 3.44 20.71 10.41
C ASP A 101 4.22 19.40 10.23
N TRP A 102 4.03 18.70 9.11
CA TRP A 102 4.70 17.42 8.82
C TRP A 102 5.06 17.28 7.34
N SER A 103 5.87 16.30 6.99
CA SER A 103 6.29 16.03 5.62
C SER A 103 5.89 14.64 5.17
N CYS A 104 5.06 14.58 4.13
CA CYS A 104 4.64 13.32 3.52
C CYS A 104 5.83 12.60 2.88
N GLN A 105 6.14 11.41 3.39
CA GLN A 105 7.21 10.55 2.87
C GLN A 105 6.71 9.74 1.67
N GLN A 106 7.45 9.81 0.55
CA GLN A 106 7.10 9.10 -0.68
C GLN A 106 7.51 7.63 -0.61
N THR A 107 6.58 6.72 -0.84
CA THR A 107 6.81 5.28 -0.84
C THR A 107 6.54 4.71 -2.23
N LEU A 108 7.45 3.83 -2.70
CA LEU A 108 7.36 3.26 -4.03
C LEU A 108 7.37 1.73 -3.98
N ILE A 109 6.33 1.12 -4.55
CA ILE A 109 6.24 -0.33 -4.75
C ILE A 109 6.42 -0.62 -6.22
N ARG A 110 7.55 -1.24 -6.57
CA ARG A 110 7.93 -1.51 -7.94
C ARG A 110 7.14 -2.67 -8.53
N ARG A 111 7.14 -2.70 -9.88
CA ARG A 111 6.42 -3.68 -10.68
C ARG A 111 6.58 -5.11 -10.19
N GLY A 112 5.48 -5.85 -10.12
CA GLY A 112 5.46 -7.28 -9.79
C GLY A 112 5.84 -7.61 -8.36
N ALA A 113 6.05 -6.63 -7.48
CA ALA A 113 6.31 -6.90 -6.08
C ALA A 113 5.08 -7.50 -5.39
N SER A 114 5.32 -8.26 -4.32
CA SER A 114 4.26 -8.86 -3.50
C SER A 114 4.43 -8.48 -2.04
N ILE A 115 3.40 -7.88 -1.45
CA ILE A 115 3.38 -7.50 -0.05
C ILE A 115 2.49 -8.47 0.72
N GLY A 116 3.08 -9.22 1.65
CA GLY A 116 2.37 -10.20 2.47
C GLY A 116 1.35 -9.57 3.42
N SER A 117 0.32 -10.33 3.75
CA SER A 117 -0.76 -9.87 4.64
C SER A 117 -0.25 -9.37 5.98
N GLY A 118 -0.84 -8.30 6.50
CA GLY A 118 -0.49 -7.72 7.79
C GLY A 118 0.87 -7.01 7.81
N ALA A 119 1.53 -6.83 6.67
CA ALA A 119 2.79 -6.08 6.63
C ALA A 119 2.56 -4.58 6.84
N THR A 120 3.54 -3.93 7.46
CA THR A 120 3.61 -2.47 7.59
C THR A 120 4.78 -1.93 6.78
N ILE A 121 4.52 -0.96 5.90
CA ILE A 121 5.53 -0.31 5.06
C ILE A 121 5.72 1.12 5.57
N LEU A 122 6.90 1.43 6.08
CA LEU A 122 7.21 2.78 6.54
C LEU A 122 7.41 3.76 5.38
N GLY A 123 7.13 5.02 5.63
CA GLY A 123 7.33 6.10 4.67
C GLY A 123 8.78 6.24 4.20
N GLY A 124 8.95 6.60 2.94
CA GLY A 124 10.25 6.78 2.31
C GLY A 124 10.93 5.49 1.85
N VAL A 125 10.21 4.37 1.82
CA VAL A 125 10.75 3.06 1.43
C VAL A 125 10.45 2.76 -0.05
N THR A 126 11.42 2.18 -0.75
CA THR A 126 11.22 1.54 -2.06
C THR A 126 11.24 0.03 -1.90
N VAL A 127 10.16 -0.64 -2.33
CA VAL A 127 10.15 -2.10 -2.50
C VAL A 127 10.48 -2.42 -3.95
N GLY A 128 11.60 -3.11 -4.17
CA GLY A 128 12.16 -3.39 -5.49
C GLY A 128 11.29 -4.30 -6.35
N GLU A 129 11.57 -4.29 -7.67
CA GLU A 129 10.84 -5.08 -8.66
C GLU A 129 10.85 -6.58 -8.29
N LYS A 130 9.67 -7.22 -8.36
CA LYS A 130 9.48 -8.65 -8.05
C LYS A 130 9.97 -9.08 -6.65
N ALA A 131 10.23 -8.13 -5.75
CA ALA A 131 10.53 -8.46 -4.37
C ALA A 131 9.28 -8.99 -3.64
N ILE A 132 9.51 -9.79 -2.60
CA ILE A 132 8.44 -10.32 -1.76
C ILE A 132 8.67 -9.87 -0.32
N VAL A 133 7.68 -9.23 0.25
CA VAL A 133 7.61 -8.92 1.68
C VAL A 133 6.79 -10.00 2.37
N GLY A 134 7.37 -10.69 3.32
CA GLY A 134 6.70 -11.73 4.09
C GLY A 134 5.53 -11.17 4.91
N ALA A 135 4.52 -12.01 5.17
CA ALA A 135 3.38 -11.62 6.00
C ALA A 135 3.82 -11.15 7.40
N GLY A 136 3.12 -10.16 7.96
CA GLY A 136 3.40 -9.59 9.29
C GLY A 136 4.73 -8.83 9.41
N SER A 137 5.41 -8.55 8.30
CA SER A 137 6.71 -7.85 8.32
C SER A 137 6.57 -6.35 8.50
N VAL A 138 7.57 -5.73 9.14
CA VAL A 138 7.69 -4.26 9.22
C VAL A 138 8.89 -3.82 8.37
N VAL A 139 8.60 -3.22 7.21
CA VAL A 139 9.61 -2.76 6.26
C VAL A 139 10.05 -1.34 6.62
N THR A 140 11.28 -1.21 7.09
CA THR A 140 11.85 0.05 7.61
C THR A 140 12.92 0.65 6.70
N LYS A 141 13.34 -0.08 5.66
CA LYS A 141 14.38 0.30 4.69
C LYS A 141 14.02 -0.24 3.32
N ASP A 142 14.68 0.28 2.30
CA ASP A 142 14.52 -0.19 0.93
C ASP A 142 14.77 -1.70 0.81
N VAL A 143 13.95 -2.33 -0.04
CA VAL A 143 14.02 -3.74 -0.36
C VAL A 143 14.60 -3.89 -1.76
N PRO A 144 15.74 -4.58 -1.94
CA PRO A 144 16.30 -4.81 -3.27
C PRO A 144 15.35 -5.58 -4.20
N PRO A 145 15.50 -5.45 -5.52
CA PRO A 145 14.73 -6.26 -6.46
C PRO A 145 14.96 -7.76 -6.29
N GLY A 146 13.93 -8.56 -6.51
CA GLY A 146 14.04 -10.02 -6.61
C GLY A 146 14.43 -10.73 -5.30
N VAL A 147 14.31 -10.09 -4.15
CA VAL A 147 14.59 -10.72 -2.85
C VAL A 147 13.31 -10.93 -2.05
N ILE A 148 13.38 -11.85 -1.10
CA ILE A 148 12.38 -12.05 -0.06
C ILE A 148 12.89 -11.42 1.23
N VAL A 149 12.09 -10.52 1.82
CA VAL A 149 12.33 -9.96 3.15
C VAL A 149 11.26 -10.40 4.11
N ALA A 150 11.60 -10.59 5.38
CA ALA A 150 10.63 -10.93 6.43
C ALA A 150 11.09 -10.50 7.81
N GLY A 151 10.13 -10.33 8.71
CA GLY A 151 10.33 -10.03 10.13
C GLY A 151 10.08 -8.59 10.54
N ASN A 152 10.30 -8.29 11.81
CA ASN A 152 10.19 -6.95 12.39
C ASN A 152 11.49 -6.61 13.17
N PRO A 153 12.33 -5.69 12.65
CA PRO A 153 12.26 -5.12 11.31
C PRO A 153 12.58 -6.16 10.22
N ALA A 154 12.02 -5.98 9.02
CA ALA A 154 12.24 -6.89 7.90
C ALA A 154 13.71 -6.97 7.49
N ARG A 155 14.18 -8.19 7.20
CA ARG A 155 15.55 -8.47 6.73
C ARG A 155 15.48 -9.38 5.52
N VAL A 156 16.46 -9.26 4.64
CA VAL A 156 16.62 -10.16 3.49
C VAL A 156 16.79 -11.59 4.01
N ARG A 157 16.00 -12.51 3.44
CA ARG A 157 16.05 -13.94 3.73
C ARG A 157 16.74 -14.70 2.62
N ARG A 158 16.35 -14.48 1.38
CA ARG A 158 16.90 -15.12 0.18
C ARG A 158 16.45 -14.41 -1.10
N ASN A 159 16.95 -14.81 -2.23
CA ASN A 159 16.42 -14.39 -3.52
C ASN A 159 15.12 -15.12 -3.86
N VAL A 160 14.26 -14.46 -4.62
CA VAL A 160 13.07 -15.11 -5.19
C VAL A 160 13.51 -16.23 -6.14
N GLY A 161 12.88 -17.41 -6.06
CA GLY A 161 13.23 -18.58 -6.88
C GLY A 161 14.28 -19.51 -6.25
N GLN A 162 14.94 -19.12 -5.17
CA GLN A 162 15.77 -20.06 -4.38
C GLN A 162 14.86 -20.89 -3.46
N THR A 163 14.97 -22.24 -3.52
CA THR A 163 14.27 -23.12 -2.60
C THR A 163 14.90 -23.03 -1.21
N GLU A 164 14.10 -23.02 -0.14
CA GLU A 164 14.64 -23.20 1.21
C GLU A 164 15.24 -24.59 1.30
N ILE A 165 16.56 -24.66 1.54
CA ILE A 165 17.18 -25.92 1.97
C ILE A 165 16.74 -26.05 3.42
N ALA A 166 15.85 -27.03 3.69
CA ALA A 166 15.44 -27.37 5.04
C ALA A 166 16.70 -27.71 5.86
N SER A 167 16.96 -26.90 6.87
CA SER A 167 17.97 -27.17 7.91
C SER A 167 17.31 -27.81 9.11
#